data_7afc0d9e8945d71c5e585dafe98af0ba
#
_entry.id   7afc0d9e8945d71c5e585dafe98af0ba
#
_cell.length_a   1.000
_cell.length_b   1.000
_cell.length_c   1.000
_cell.angle_alpha   90.00
_cell.angle_beta   90.00
_cell.angle_gamma   90.00
#
_symmetry.space_group_name_H-M   'P 1'
#
loop_
_entity.id
_entity.type
_entity.pdbx_description
1 polymer ?
#
loop_
_entity_poly.entity_id
_entity_poly.type
_entity_poly.pdbx_seq_one_letter_code
_entity_poly.pdbx_strand_id
1 'polypeptide(L)'
;MTTKNDDASAELLIREVDEELRHEQLQALWKKHGNLAVGAALVLVLGVAGWQGWSTWQARERAQSGAGFSAAMQMLKAGKTDEAVAQLGKVTAEGTAGYQVLADLKLADLKLAAGDRDAAIALFERVANRAGDDIYRDLARLKAAYLQLDAGDPATVSASVDKLAAESSPWRHSAREIQALAAAKRGDDAKAAELFRKIADDPAAPQGVRARAAEMLEAVGAKAKG
;
A
#
# COMPACT_ATOMS: atom_id res chain seq x y z
N MET A 1 36.01 -41.62 -64.68
CA MET A 1 35.64 -41.75 -63.22
C MET A 1 36.43 -40.80 -62.31
N THR A 2 36.97 -39.69 -62.83
CA THR A 2 37.88 -38.75 -62.13
C THR A 2 37.21 -37.44 -61.66
N THR A 3 36.06 -37.07 -62.22
CA THR A 3 35.38 -35.77 -61.91
C THR A 3 34.68 -35.68 -60.55
N LYS A 4 34.25 -36.79 -59.95
CA LYS A 4 33.51 -36.82 -58.72
C LYS A 4 34.34 -36.64 -57.43
N ASN A 5 35.68 -37.02 -57.56
CA ASN A 5 36.64 -36.82 -56.47
C ASN A 5 37.20 -35.39 -56.43
N ASP A 6 37.31 -34.74 -57.61
CA ASP A 6 37.79 -33.36 -57.71
C ASP A 6 36.76 -32.35 -57.16
N ASP A 7 35.41 -32.57 -57.35
CA ASP A 7 34.35 -31.76 -56.82
C ASP A 7 34.28 -31.88 -55.30
N ALA A 8 34.42 -33.09 -54.73
CA ALA A 8 34.44 -33.27 -53.27
C ALA A 8 35.64 -32.60 -52.57
N SER A 9 36.81 -32.61 -53.26
CA SER A 9 38.05 -31.97 -52.79
C SER A 9 37.93 -30.43 -52.87
N ALA A 10 37.27 -29.91 -53.89
CA ALA A 10 37.01 -28.48 -54.05
C ALA A 10 35.99 -27.99 -52.98
N GLU A 11 34.97 -28.77 -52.66
CA GLU A 11 33.99 -28.43 -51.60
C GLU A 11 34.62 -28.42 -50.20
N LEU A 12 35.56 -29.32 -49.91
CA LEU A 12 36.30 -29.33 -48.66
C LEU A 12 37.22 -28.13 -48.53
N LEU A 13 37.91 -27.75 -49.60
CA LEU A 13 38.79 -26.56 -49.63
C LEU A 13 38.00 -25.27 -49.47
N ILE A 14 36.81 -25.15 -50.06
CA ILE A 14 35.93 -24.00 -49.90
C ILE A 14 35.46 -23.89 -48.45
N ARG A 15 35.12 -25.00 -47.81
CA ARG A 15 34.72 -25.05 -46.40
C ARG A 15 35.87 -24.65 -45.48
N GLU A 16 37.08 -25.10 -45.73
CA GLU A 16 38.23 -24.79 -44.93
C GLU A 16 38.60 -23.31 -45.03
N VAL A 17 38.50 -22.71 -46.22
CA VAL A 17 38.72 -21.28 -46.47
C VAL A 17 37.63 -20.42 -45.83
N ASP A 18 36.35 -20.85 -45.85
CA ASP A 18 35.24 -20.15 -45.20
C ASP A 18 35.38 -20.18 -43.66
N GLU A 19 35.90 -21.26 -43.11
CA GLU A 19 36.13 -21.42 -41.67
C GLU A 19 37.30 -20.57 -41.18
N GLU A 20 38.41 -20.51 -41.97
CA GLU A 20 39.51 -19.59 -41.70
C GLU A 20 39.11 -18.11 -41.79
N LEU A 21 38.37 -17.72 -42.82
CA LEU A 21 37.89 -16.37 -42.98
C LEU A 21 36.95 -15.93 -41.83
N ARG A 22 36.07 -16.81 -41.37
CA ARG A 22 35.24 -16.56 -40.18
C ARG A 22 36.09 -16.41 -38.92
N HIS A 23 37.13 -17.20 -38.79
CA HIS A 23 38.04 -17.14 -37.64
C HIS A 23 38.83 -15.84 -37.61
N GLU A 24 39.33 -15.40 -38.76
CA GLU A 24 40.03 -14.11 -38.91
C GLU A 24 39.11 -12.91 -38.64
N GLN A 25 37.88 -12.95 -39.14
CA GLN A 25 36.89 -11.91 -38.88
C GLN A 25 36.51 -11.81 -37.38
N LEU A 26 36.33 -12.94 -36.73
CA LEU A 26 36.06 -12.99 -35.28
C LEU A 26 37.26 -12.48 -34.47
N GLN A 27 38.50 -12.85 -34.87
CA GLN A 27 39.71 -12.33 -34.20
C GLN A 27 39.88 -10.82 -34.41
N ALA A 28 39.56 -10.29 -35.58
CA ALA A 28 39.63 -8.86 -35.87
C ALA A 28 38.60 -8.09 -35.06
N LEU A 29 37.35 -8.59 -34.97
CA LEU A 29 36.31 -8.03 -34.13
C LEU A 29 36.69 -8.06 -32.64
N TRP A 30 37.27 -9.18 -32.17
CA TRP A 30 37.70 -9.30 -30.78
C TRP A 30 38.87 -8.36 -30.45
N LYS A 31 39.86 -8.20 -31.34
CA LYS A 31 40.93 -7.22 -31.17
C LYS A 31 40.44 -5.79 -31.11
N LYS A 32 39.37 -5.48 -31.85
CA LYS A 32 38.79 -4.11 -31.91
C LYS A 32 37.84 -3.80 -30.76
N HIS A 33 37.02 -4.76 -30.35
CA HIS A 33 35.91 -4.54 -29.41
C HIS A 33 35.96 -5.44 -28.15
N GLY A 34 36.94 -6.35 -28.05
CA GLY A 34 37.01 -7.31 -26.93
C GLY A 34 37.07 -6.66 -25.56
N ASN A 35 37.84 -5.59 -25.40
CA ASN A 35 37.89 -4.85 -24.12
C ASN A 35 36.54 -4.20 -23.77
N LEU A 36 35.81 -3.73 -24.77
CA LEU A 36 34.48 -3.15 -24.57
C LEU A 36 33.43 -4.23 -24.21
N ALA A 37 33.53 -5.39 -24.85
CA ALA A 37 32.68 -6.55 -24.56
C ALA A 37 32.93 -7.09 -23.14
N VAL A 38 34.21 -7.22 -22.74
CA VAL A 38 34.58 -7.61 -21.37
C VAL A 38 34.13 -6.58 -20.36
N GLY A 39 34.31 -5.29 -20.64
CA GLY A 39 33.81 -4.19 -19.78
C GLY A 39 32.30 -4.24 -19.62
N ALA A 40 31.56 -4.42 -20.70
CA ALA A 40 30.10 -4.55 -20.67
C ALA A 40 29.65 -5.79 -19.87
N ALA A 41 30.34 -6.93 -20.05
CA ALA A 41 30.03 -8.13 -19.27
C ALA A 41 30.31 -7.95 -17.78
N LEU A 42 31.38 -7.26 -17.40
CA LEU A 42 31.68 -6.95 -16.00
C LEU A 42 30.61 -6.03 -15.38
N VAL A 43 30.20 -4.98 -16.09
CA VAL A 43 29.14 -4.08 -15.64
C VAL A 43 27.81 -4.84 -15.43
N LEU A 44 27.49 -5.76 -16.34
CA LEU A 44 26.29 -6.59 -16.25
C LEU A 44 26.34 -7.51 -15.03
N VAL A 45 27.47 -8.19 -14.80
CA VAL A 45 27.68 -9.09 -13.65
C VAL A 45 27.58 -8.31 -12.34
N LEU A 46 28.25 -7.16 -12.24
CA LEU A 46 28.21 -6.31 -11.05
C LEU A 46 26.81 -5.75 -10.81
N GLY A 47 26.10 -5.36 -11.87
CA GLY A 47 24.71 -4.90 -11.80
C GLY A 47 23.77 -5.99 -11.28
N VAL A 48 23.87 -7.21 -11.80
CA VAL A 48 23.06 -8.36 -11.34
C VAL A 48 23.42 -8.73 -9.89
N ALA A 49 24.70 -8.78 -9.55
CA ALA A 49 25.14 -9.10 -8.19
C ALA A 49 24.66 -8.04 -7.17
N GLY A 50 24.77 -6.76 -7.53
CA GLY A 50 24.26 -5.65 -6.70
C GLY A 50 22.75 -5.72 -6.52
N TRP A 51 22.00 -5.94 -7.59
CA TRP A 51 20.56 -6.12 -7.55
C TRP A 51 20.15 -7.33 -6.69
N GLN A 52 20.84 -8.46 -6.86
CA GLN A 52 20.57 -9.68 -6.07
C GLN A 52 20.85 -9.46 -4.58
N GLY A 53 21.97 -8.82 -4.24
CA GLY A 53 22.33 -8.47 -2.87
C GLY A 53 21.27 -7.56 -2.23
N TRP A 54 20.89 -6.50 -2.94
CA TRP A 54 19.87 -5.56 -2.50
C TRP A 54 18.50 -6.23 -2.30
N SER A 55 18.06 -7.03 -3.28
CA SER A 55 16.76 -7.73 -3.21
C SER A 55 16.70 -8.73 -2.05
N THR A 56 17.80 -9.46 -1.82
CA THR A 56 17.92 -10.41 -0.70
C THR A 56 17.89 -9.70 0.66
N TRP A 57 18.61 -8.59 0.79
CA TRP A 57 18.59 -7.76 2.00
C TRP A 57 17.18 -7.25 2.27
N GLN A 58 16.51 -6.67 1.28
CA GLN A 58 15.15 -6.16 1.39
C GLN A 58 14.13 -7.27 1.74
N ALA A 59 14.32 -8.48 1.19
CA ALA A 59 13.48 -9.64 1.52
C ALA A 59 13.65 -10.06 2.99
N ARG A 60 14.88 -10.04 3.52
CA ARG A 60 15.16 -10.34 4.94
C ARG A 60 14.51 -9.32 5.87
N GLU A 61 14.64 -8.04 5.58
CA GLU A 61 14.01 -6.95 6.34
C GLU A 61 12.48 -7.12 6.41
N ARG A 62 11.86 -7.43 5.27
CA ARG A 62 10.40 -7.70 5.21
C ARG A 62 10.02 -8.94 6.01
N ALA A 63 10.80 -10.03 5.90
CA ALA A 63 10.55 -11.26 6.63
C ALA A 63 10.66 -11.05 8.15
N GLN A 64 11.66 -10.30 8.61
CA GLN A 64 11.85 -9.96 10.01
C GLN A 64 10.70 -9.11 10.55
N SER A 65 10.30 -8.06 9.81
CA SER A 65 9.15 -7.22 10.17
C SER A 65 7.86 -8.04 10.23
N GLY A 66 7.64 -8.95 9.27
CA GLY A 66 6.49 -9.85 9.24
C GLY A 66 6.47 -10.84 10.39
N ALA A 67 7.62 -11.41 10.75
CA ALA A 67 7.74 -12.28 11.90
C ALA A 67 7.42 -11.55 13.22
N GLY A 68 7.93 -10.31 13.37
CA GLY A 68 7.63 -9.47 14.53
C GLY A 68 6.15 -9.16 14.66
N PHE A 69 5.50 -8.78 13.55
CA PHE A 69 4.06 -8.54 13.52
C PHE A 69 3.25 -9.81 13.82
N SER A 70 3.60 -10.93 13.20
CA SER A 70 2.94 -12.22 13.45
C SER A 70 3.07 -12.67 14.92
N ALA A 71 4.23 -12.50 15.53
CA ALA A 71 4.44 -12.78 16.95
C ALA A 71 3.51 -11.94 17.83
N ALA A 72 3.37 -10.65 17.55
CA ALA A 72 2.43 -9.79 18.26
C ALA A 72 0.97 -10.26 18.11
N MET A 73 0.56 -10.70 16.91
CA MET A 73 -0.78 -11.26 16.71
C MET A 73 -1.00 -12.57 17.50
N GLN A 74 0.03 -13.40 17.64
CA GLN A 74 -0.05 -14.61 18.45
C GLN A 74 -0.16 -14.27 19.94
N MET A 75 0.59 -13.27 20.43
CA MET A 75 0.47 -12.76 21.80
C MET A 75 -0.94 -12.26 22.10
N LEU A 76 -1.56 -11.52 21.18
CA LEU A 76 -2.96 -11.07 21.32
C LEU A 76 -3.94 -12.25 21.43
N LYS A 77 -3.77 -13.27 20.59
CA LYS A 77 -4.60 -14.50 20.67
C LYS A 77 -4.43 -15.25 22.00
N ALA A 78 -3.26 -15.15 22.60
CA ALA A 78 -2.97 -15.74 23.91
C ALA A 78 -3.39 -14.85 25.10
N GLY A 79 -4.05 -13.71 24.87
CA GLY A 79 -4.45 -12.76 25.91
C GLY A 79 -3.32 -11.90 26.48
N LYS A 80 -2.12 -11.95 25.89
CA LYS A 80 -0.92 -11.23 26.34
C LYS A 80 -0.84 -9.85 25.71
N THR A 81 -1.79 -8.99 26.05
CA THR A 81 -1.98 -7.69 25.38
C THR A 81 -0.77 -6.76 25.56
N ASP A 82 -0.20 -6.68 26.76
CA ASP A 82 0.93 -5.76 27.02
C ASP A 82 2.19 -6.18 26.25
N GLU A 83 2.46 -7.50 26.21
CA GLU A 83 3.58 -8.05 25.44
C GLU A 83 3.38 -7.74 23.92
N ALA A 84 2.15 -7.89 23.43
CA ALA A 84 1.81 -7.59 22.05
C ALA A 84 1.97 -6.10 21.71
N VAL A 85 1.55 -5.20 22.59
CA VAL A 85 1.73 -3.74 22.45
C VAL A 85 3.22 -3.41 22.37
N ALA A 86 4.04 -3.98 23.26
CA ALA A 86 5.49 -3.77 23.23
C ALA A 86 6.13 -4.30 21.93
N GLN A 87 5.69 -5.48 21.46
CA GLN A 87 6.18 -6.07 20.21
C GLN A 87 5.75 -5.27 18.98
N LEU A 88 4.50 -4.78 18.92
CA LEU A 88 4.03 -3.88 17.86
C LEU A 88 4.80 -2.57 17.85
N GLY A 89 5.12 -2.02 19.03
CA GLY A 89 5.96 -0.83 19.16
C GLY A 89 7.34 -1.00 18.51
N LYS A 90 7.97 -2.19 18.65
CA LYS A 90 9.23 -2.50 17.96
C LYS A 90 9.04 -2.53 16.44
N VAL A 91 7.95 -3.18 15.95
CA VAL A 91 7.65 -3.21 14.52
C VAL A 91 7.41 -1.81 13.96
N THR A 92 6.75 -0.92 14.72
CA THR A 92 6.55 0.49 14.35
C THR A 92 7.87 1.26 14.26
N ALA A 93 8.83 0.98 15.14
CA ALA A 93 10.10 1.69 15.18
C ALA A 93 11.10 1.19 14.12
N GLU A 94 11.18 -0.12 13.93
CA GLU A 94 12.28 -0.78 13.21
C GLU A 94 11.82 -1.52 11.93
N GLY A 95 10.52 -1.74 11.76
CA GLY A 95 9.98 -2.51 10.66
C GLY A 95 10.01 -1.78 9.32
N THR A 96 9.76 -2.53 8.24
CA THR A 96 9.56 -1.93 6.91
C THR A 96 8.27 -1.13 6.86
N ALA A 97 8.20 -0.13 5.97
CA ALA A 97 7.10 0.86 5.92
C ALA A 97 5.70 0.24 5.93
N GLY A 98 5.48 -0.86 5.18
CA GLY A 98 4.19 -1.56 5.18
C GLY A 98 3.84 -2.18 6.54
N TYR A 99 4.81 -2.80 7.22
CA TYR A 99 4.59 -3.38 8.54
C TYR A 99 4.49 -2.32 9.64
N GLN A 100 5.16 -1.18 9.51
CA GLN A 100 4.96 -0.03 10.41
C GLN A 100 3.52 0.46 10.36
N VAL A 101 2.93 0.59 9.16
CA VAL A 101 1.52 0.98 8.97
C VAL A 101 0.57 -0.04 9.62
N LEU A 102 0.79 -1.34 9.38
CA LEU A 102 -0.04 -2.38 10.00
C LEU A 102 0.07 -2.40 11.52
N ALA A 103 1.28 -2.20 12.05
CA ALA A 103 1.52 -2.14 13.49
C ALA A 103 0.84 -0.91 14.12
N ASP A 104 0.95 0.26 13.49
CA ASP A 104 0.28 1.48 13.95
C ASP A 104 -1.24 1.36 13.95
N LEU A 105 -1.82 0.79 12.89
CA LEU A 105 -3.27 0.52 12.83
C LEU A 105 -3.71 -0.42 13.97
N LYS A 106 -2.93 -1.47 14.22
CA LYS A 106 -3.27 -2.43 15.28
C LYS A 106 -3.10 -1.82 16.67
N LEU A 107 -2.05 -1.02 16.88
CA LEU A 107 -1.86 -0.27 18.13
C LEU A 107 -3.00 0.72 18.37
N ALA A 108 -3.46 1.42 17.32
CA ALA A 108 -4.59 2.33 17.43
C ALA A 108 -5.87 1.61 17.89
N ASP A 109 -6.17 0.45 17.29
CA ASP A 109 -7.32 -0.37 17.71
C ASP A 109 -7.19 -0.85 19.17
N LEU A 110 -5.98 -1.23 19.62
CA LEU A 110 -5.72 -1.63 21.01
C LEU A 110 -5.83 -0.46 21.99
N LYS A 111 -5.34 0.72 21.62
CA LYS A 111 -5.48 1.95 22.39
C LYS A 111 -6.94 2.34 22.56
N LEU A 112 -7.71 2.24 21.47
CA LEU A 112 -9.14 2.51 21.51
C LEU A 112 -9.87 1.51 22.44
N ALA A 113 -9.54 0.23 22.36
CA ALA A 113 -10.12 -0.80 23.25
C ALA A 113 -9.76 -0.58 24.72
N ALA A 114 -8.61 0.03 25.01
CA ALA A 114 -8.19 0.43 26.36
C ALA A 114 -8.80 1.77 26.82
N GLY A 115 -9.62 2.44 26.01
CA GLY A 115 -10.20 3.76 26.30
C GLY A 115 -9.25 4.95 26.04
N ASP A 116 -8.05 4.72 25.56
CA ASP A 116 -7.05 5.75 25.22
C ASP A 116 -7.32 6.30 23.81
N ARG A 117 -8.36 7.11 23.72
CA ARG A 117 -8.87 7.64 22.45
C ARG A 117 -7.86 8.57 21.77
N ASP A 118 -7.21 9.43 22.55
CA ASP A 118 -6.27 10.42 22.01
C ASP A 118 -5.05 9.74 21.40
N ALA A 119 -4.52 8.72 22.06
CA ALA A 119 -3.45 7.91 21.48
C ALA A 119 -3.88 7.14 20.22
N ALA A 120 -5.13 6.66 20.18
CA ALA A 120 -5.67 6.01 18.98
C ALA A 120 -5.79 6.99 17.81
N ILE A 121 -6.30 8.21 18.05
CA ILE A 121 -6.37 9.27 17.03
C ILE A 121 -4.97 9.60 16.50
N ALA A 122 -4.01 9.83 17.38
CA ALA A 122 -2.64 10.16 16.97
C ALA A 122 -1.99 9.06 16.11
N LEU A 123 -2.28 7.79 16.42
CA LEU A 123 -1.81 6.65 15.64
C LEU A 123 -2.47 6.59 14.24
N PHE A 124 -3.79 6.79 14.16
CA PHE A 124 -4.48 6.85 12.88
C PHE A 124 -4.02 8.05 12.04
N GLU A 125 -3.84 9.22 12.61
CA GLU A 125 -3.29 10.39 11.92
C GLU A 125 -1.87 10.15 11.40
N ARG A 126 -1.04 9.47 12.18
CA ARG A 126 0.30 9.07 11.74
C ARG A 126 0.23 8.19 10.49
N VAL A 127 -0.65 7.20 10.46
CA VAL A 127 -0.87 6.36 9.28
C VAL A 127 -1.42 7.20 8.11
N ALA A 128 -2.41 8.06 8.36
CA ALA A 128 -3.01 8.93 7.35
C ALA A 128 -1.99 9.87 6.67
N ASN A 129 -0.91 10.20 7.37
CA ASN A 129 0.14 11.10 6.87
C ASN A 129 1.35 10.38 6.27
N ARG A 130 1.59 9.09 6.61
CA ARG A 130 2.82 8.36 6.27
C ARG A 130 2.62 7.15 5.37
N ALA A 131 1.41 6.56 5.31
CA ALA A 131 1.16 5.38 4.49
C ALA A 131 1.39 5.70 3.00
N GLY A 132 2.19 4.87 2.35
CA GLY A 132 2.43 4.97 0.90
C GLY A 132 1.25 4.49 0.07
N ASP A 133 0.40 3.63 0.64
CA ASP A 133 -0.80 3.10 -0.01
C ASP A 133 -2.02 3.93 0.37
N ASP A 134 -2.75 4.40 -0.62
CA ASP A 134 -3.93 5.25 -0.47
C ASP A 134 -5.03 4.57 0.35
N ILE A 135 -5.17 3.24 0.23
CA ILE A 135 -6.20 2.47 0.95
C ILE A 135 -6.00 2.60 2.47
N TYR A 136 -4.78 2.39 2.96
CA TYR A 136 -4.48 2.51 4.39
C TYR A 136 -4.53 3.96 4.87
N ARG A 137 -4.07 4.90 4.04
CA ARG A 137 -4.12 6.34 4.32
C ARG A 137 -5.54 6.83 4.51
N ASP A 138 -6.42 6.48 3.58
CA ASP A 138 -7.80 6.90 3.59
C ASP A 138 -8.61 6.22 4.70
N LEU A 139 -8.40 4.92 4.92
CA LEU A 139 -8.98 4.19 6.04
C LEU A 139 -8.61 4.83 7.39
N ALA A 140 -7.33 5.13 7.58
CA ALA A 140 -6.86 5.74 8.82
C ALA A 140 -7.45 7.14 9.02
N ARG A 141 -7.57 7.93 7.95
CA ARG A 141 -8.22 9.25 7.97
C ARG A 141 -9.68 9.16 8.39
N LEU A 142 -10.43 8.22 7.82
CA LEU A 142 -11.82 7.99 8.23
C LEU A 142 -11.92 7.58 9.69
N LYS A 143 -11.08 6.64 10.16
CA LYS A 143 -11.08 6.19 11.55
C LYS A 143 -10.76 7.34 12.51
N ALA A 144 -9.75 8.16 12.21
CA ALA A 144 -9.42 9.34 12.99
C ALA A 144 -10.59 10.33 13.03
N ALA A 145 -11.20 10.63 11.89
CA ALA A 145 -12.33 11.55 11.78
C ALA A 145 -13.55 11.07 12.58
N TYR A 146 -13.89 9.78 12.53
CA TYR A 146 -14.95 9.22 13.37
C TYR A 146 -14.68 9.40 14.86
N LEU A 147 -13.46 9.18 15.30
CA LEU A 147 -13.10 9.37 16.70
C LEU A 147 -13.12 10.84 17.10
N GLN A 148 -12.72 11.74 16.23
CA GLN A 148 -12.71 13.18 16.46
C GLN A 148 -14.11 13.81 16.48
N LEU A 149 -15.13 13.15 15.94
CA LEU A 149 -16.51 13.68 15.97
C LEU A 149 -16.99 14.01 17.39
N ASP A 150 -16.55 13.29 18.42
CA ASP A 150 -17.07 13.52 19.78
C ASP A 150 -16.47 14.74 20.48
N ALA A 151 -15.17 15.00 20.30
CA ALA A 151 -14.43 16.02 21.03
C ALA A 151 -13.77 17.09 20.13
N GLY A 152 -13.65 16.81 18.82
CA GLY A 152 -13.03 17.72 17.86
C GLY A 152 -13.97 18.80 17.36
N ASP A 153 -13.41 19.82 16.70
CA ASP A 153 -14.22 20.81 15.97
C ASP A 153 -14.88 20.16 14.76
N PRO A 154 -16.23 20.16 14.68
CA PRO A 154 -16.94 19.47 13.62
C PRO A 154 -16.65 20.02 12.21
N ALA A 155 -16.27 21.30 12.07
CA ALA A 155 -15.90 21.87 10.77
C ALA A 155 -14.57 21.28 10.27
N THR A 156 -13.59 21.19 11.15
CA THR A 156 -12.28 20.58 10.86
C THR A 156 -12.44 19.09 10.53
N VAL A 157 -13.26 18.36 11.30
CA VAL A 157 -13.53 16.94 11.05
C VAL A 157 -14.17 16.75 9.67
N SER A 158 -15.20 17.55 9.33
CA SER A 158 -15.85 17.51 8.01
C SER A 158 -14.84 17.74 6.87
N ALA A 159 -14.03 18.79 6.98
CA ALA A 159 -13.04 19.15 5.98
C ALA A 159 -11.97 18.06 5.79
N SER A 160 -11.61 17.33 6.85
CA SER A 160 -10.58 16.26 6.78
C SER A 160 -10.94 15.11 5.83
N VAL A 161 -12.23 14.90 5.56
CA VAL A 161 -12.75 13.83 4.72
C VAL A 161 -13.34 14.29 3.38
N ASP A 162 -13.25 15.58 3.05
CA ASP A 162 -13.87 16.16 1.84
C ASP A 162 -13.48 15.40 0.55
N LYS A 163 -12.18 15.11 0.37
CA LYS A 163 -11.70 14.37 -0.80
C LYS A 163 -12.27 12.96 -0.89
N LEU A 164 -12.55 12.35 0.26
CA LEU A 164 -13.09 11.00 0.35
C LEU A 164 -14.62 10.97 0.10
N ALA A 165 -15.29 12.10 0.20
CA ALA A 165 -16.73 12.23 -0.07
C ALA A 165 -17.08 12.37 -1.57
N ALA A 166 -16.06 12.53 -2.45
CA ALA A 166 -16.23 12.63 -3.89
C ALA A 166 -16.89 11.38 -4.48
N GLU A 167 -17.65 11.53 -5.57
CA GLU A 167 -18.38 10.42 -6.21
C GLU A 167 -17.48 9.28 -6.69
N SER A 168 -16.26 9.58 -7.10
CA SER A 168 -15.26 8.59 -7.54
C SER A 168 -14.59 7.82 -6.40
N SER A 169 -14.78 8.25 -5.13
CA SER A 169 -14.12 7.62 -3.99
C SER A 169 -14.85 6.35 -3.56
N PRO A 170 -14.14 5.25 -3.30
CA PRO A 170 -14.74 4.06 -2.70
C PRO A 170 -15.21 4.31 -1.26
N TRP A 171 -14.70 5.37 -0.61
CA TRP A 171 -15.02 5.76 0.76
C TRP A 171 -16.14 6.79 0.87
N ARG A 172 -16.77 7.21 -0.26
CA ARG A 172 -17.71 8.32 -0.31
C ARG A 172 -18.85 8.22 0.69
N HIS A 173 -19.40 7.04 0.91
CA HIS A 173 -20.52 6.87 1.83
C HIS A 173 -20.13 7.08 3.29
N SER A 174 -18.99 6.50 3.71
CA SER A 174 -18.46 6.71 5.07
C SER A 174 -18.01 8.15 5.29
N ALA A 175 -17.40 8.78 4.31
CA ALA A 175 -16.99 10.18 4.40
C ALA A 175 -18.22 11.12 4.50
N ARG A 176 -19.27 10.88 3.72
CA ARG A 176 -20.54 11.63 3.80
C ARG A 176 -21.26 11.40 5.12
N GLU A 177 -21.20 10.19 5.69
CA GLU A 177 -21.73 9.91 7.02
C GLU A 177 -21.03 10.76 8.08
N ILE A 178 -19.69 10.87 8.04
CA ILE A 178 -18.91 11.75 8.93
C ILE A 178 -19.33 13.22 8.74
N GLN A 179 -19.46 13.69 7.49
CA GLN A 179 -19.89 15.06 7.19
C GLN A 179 -21.30 15.34 7.70
N ALA A 180 -22.22 14.38 7.56
CA ALA A 180 -23.59 14.51 8.07
C ALA A 180 -23.61 14.60 9.60
N LEU A 181 -22.85 13.74 10.29
CA LEU A 181 -22.72 13.78 11.74
C LEU A 181 -22.07 15.09 12.22
N ALA A 182 -21.05 15.58 11.52
CA ALA A 182 -20.42 16.87 11.81
C ALA A 182 -21.40 18.04 11.60
N ALA A 183 -22.26 18.01 10.57
CA ALA A 183 -23.30 19.00 10.34
C ALA A 183 -24.35 19.00 11.45
N ALA A 184 -24.83 17.81 11.85
CA ALA A 184 -25.78 17.66 12.96
C ALA A 184 -25.20 18.19 14.28
N LYS A 185 -23.94 17.98 14.56
CA LYS A 185 -23.24 18.52 15.74
C LYS A 185 -23.17 20.06 15.76
N ARG A 186 -23.09 20.68 14.59
CA ARG A 186 -23.11 22.15 14.45
C ARG A 186 -24.54 22.73 14.53
N GLY A 187 -25.56 21.88 14.61
CA GLY A 187 -26.95 22.29 14.52
C GLY A 187 -27.44 22.57 13.09
N ASP A 188 -26.68 22.21 12.08
CA ASP A 188 -27.07 22.30 10.66
C ASP A 188 -27.84 21.03 10.28
N ASP A 189 -29.04 20.90 10.87
CA ASP A 189 -29.89 19.74 10.70
C ASP A 189 -30.38 19.60 9.24
N ALA A 190 -30.48 20.70 8.49
CA ALA A 190 -30.87 20.69 7.08
C ALA A 190 -29.74 20.00 6.22
N LYS A 191 -28.50 20.38 6.45
CA LYS A 191 -27.35 19.76 5.74
C LYS A 191 -27.14 18.31 6.16
N ALA A 192 -27.31 18.02 7.44
CA ALA A 192 -27.23 16.64 7.95
C ALA A 192 -28.28 15.75 7.27
N ALA A 193 -29.54 16.19 7.21
CA ALA A 193 -30.63 15.45 6.57
C ALA A 193 -30.41 15.26 5.07
N GLU A 194 -29.89 16.26 4.35
CA GLU A 194 -29.51 16.14 2.94
C GLU A 194 -28.50 15.01 2.73
N LEU A 195 -27.41 15.02 3.51
CA LEU A 195 -26.34 14.06 3.39
C LEU A 195 -26.77 12.65 3.79
N PHE A 196 -27.51 12.48 4.88
CA PHE A 196 -28.05 11.17 5.29
C PHE A 196 -29.01 10.60 4.25
N ARG A 197 -29.89 11.44 3.66
CA ARG A 197 -30.79 11.01 2.58
C ARG A 197 -29.99 10.55 1.37
N LYS A 198 -28.96 11.29 0.97
CA LYS A 198 -28.08 10.92 -0.16
C LYS A 198 -27.43 9.55 0.04
N ILE A 199 -27.13 9.17 1.28
CA ILE A 199 -26.58 7.84 1.61
C ILE A 199 -27.68 6.78 1.64
N ALA A 200 -28.83 7.08 2.28
CA ALA A 200 -29.94 6.13 2.45
C ALA A 200 -30.57 5.72 1.12
N ASP A 201 -30.64 6.66 0.16
CA ASP A 201 -31.23 6.46 -1.17
C ASP A 201 -30.24 5.86 -2.18
N ASP A 202 -28.93 5.78 -1.87
CA ASP A 202 -27.94 5.24 -2.79
C ASP A 202 -27.89 3.70 -2.71
N PRO A 203 -28.33 2.97 -3.77
CA PRO A 203 -28.28 1.51 -3.78
C PRO A 203 -26.85 0.94 -3.76
N ALA A 204 -25.85 1.75 -4.14
CA ALA A 204 -24.43 1.37 -4.09
C ALA A 204 -23.83 1.52 -2.67
N ALA A 205 -24.53 2.16 -1.74
CA ALA A 205 -24.09 2.27 -0.36
C ALA A 205 -24.14 0.89 0.35
N PRO A 206 -23.09 0.53 1.14
CA PRO A 206 -23.12 -0.69 1.95
C PRO A 206 -24.37 -0.71 2.85
N GLN A 207 -25.01 -1.87 2.96
CA GLN A 207 -26.28 -2.01 3.68
C GLN A 207 -26.24 -1.41 5.11
N GLY A 208 -25.13 -1.67 5.86
CA GLY A 208 -25.00 -1.15 7.23
C GLY A 208 -24.88 0.38 7.28
N VAL A 209 -24.21 1.01 6.31
CA VAL A 209 -24.10 2.48 6.24
C VAL A 209 -25.44 3.09 5.85
N ARG A 210 -26.14 2.48 4.91
CA ARG A 210 -27.46 2.91 4.46
C ARG A 210 -28.52 2.83 5.57
N ALA A 211 -28.51 1.73 6.33
CA ALA A 211 -29.42 1.56 7.46
C ALA A 211 -29.19 2.62 8.56
N ARG A 212 -27.94 2.85 8.95
CA ARG A 212 -27.61 3.92 9.92
C ARG A 212 -27.99 5.30 9.41
N ALA A 213 -27.75 5.58 8.12
CA ALA A 213 -28.11 6.86 7.52
C ALA A 213 -29.63 7.10 7.55
N ALA A 214 -30.44 6.07 7.28
CA ALA A 214 -31.90 6.15 7.37
C ALA A 214 -32.35 6.44 8.82
N GLU A 215 -31.81 5.73 9.80
CA GLU A 215 -32.11 5.96 11.23
C GLU A 215 -31.72 7.38 11.67
N MET A 216 -30.55 7.86 11.29
CA MET A 216 -30.08 9.21 11.60
C MET A 216 -30.92 10.29 10.90
N LEU A 217 -31.41 10.04 9.69
CA LEU A 217 -32.30 10.93 8.96
C LEU A 217 -33.62 11.13 9.72
N GLU A 218 -34.16 10.05 10.26
CA GLU A 218 -35.38 10.13 11.11
C GLU A 218 -35.12 10.93 12.39
N ALA A 219 -33.98 10.67 13.06
CA ALA A 219 -33.61 11.36 14.29
C ALA A 219 -33.45 12.89 14.10
N VAL A 220 -32.75 13.29 13.02
CA VAL A 220 -32.58 14.71 12.66
C VAL A 220 -33.92 15.34 12.27
N GLY A 221 -34.76 14.63 11.51
CA GLY A 221 -36.10 15.10 11.11
C GLY A 221 -37.08 15.26 12.29
N ALA A 222 -36.96 14.42 13.30
CA ALA A 222 -37.75 14.55 14.53
C ALA A 222 -37.33 15.77 15.35
N LYS A 223 -36.01 16.02 15.45
CA LYS A 223 -35.48 17.20 16.17
C LYS A 223 -35.84 18.53 15.51
N ALA A 224 -35.98 18.58 14.19
CA ALA A 224 -36.38 19.80 13.47
C ALA A 224 -37.86 20.15 13.61
N LYS A 225 -38.71 19.25 14.15
CA LYS A 225 -40.17 19.44 14.32
C LYS A 225 -40.60 19.77 15.75
N GLY A 226 -39.70 19.67 16.71
CA GLY A 226 -39.94 19.95 18.14
C GLY A 226 -39.30 21.27 18.57
#